data_70e16b157cf684d92b2317c9514e2cdf
#
_entry.id   70e16b157cf684d92b2317c9514e2cdf
#
_cell.length_a   1.000
_cell.length_b   1.000
_cell.length_c   1.000
_cell.angle_alpha   90.00
_cell.angle_beta   90.00
_cell.angle_gamma   90.00
#
_symmetry.space_group_name_H-M   'P 1'
#
loop_
_entity.id
_entity.type
_entity.pdbx_description
1 polymer ?
#
loop_
_entity_poly.entity_id
_entity_poly.type
_entity_poly.pdbx_seq_one_letter_code
_entity_poly.pdbx_strand_id
1 'polypeptide(L)'
;MADKEYSPDFKIIQRYGGGVCVVTNKLSLSILTLLISRDMNLTELSTGLGVSKTTVQANLCRLEEDGIIASYPDENDNRSIRYCSTFIPVFSSGRLKEWENADYSKVVRDLYTEDAHVERDSLMFYACKLNDHNIRWNPFMISVGTTIGSELMSRGADLEDLEKLMSETYSVEVSELSMEGGLHMRLRSKDFYNMELVYLGYAVLGSLLHILFKQKKVKYSMEPRITFVNDYEYVFESDFTGSCFGGVGIPDAKFRGNKYHELKDRFAIYQPRHGDSILVKNAVMLDIMDCVSKEPKTVNDISTELGMKPVTVNASINKMLMLEFMEAADRSGIRNLRYGIIAEKILEGDARKARTLSGNLRSFICRFLDGEVKLFEAVYDIHYLIVTNAGIRYDSILRGVGRDVALEVVKQNPGMTAMEFLALAPRLYKGGQEHTRLKSYVPLEFEIELEPGNVDFDLETSYFQSLIKEGLRVLTGVDYPVWFTKVDKVDKNVRSRIVV
;
A
#
# COMPACT_ATOMS: atom_id res chain seq x y z
N MET A 1 -4.60 23.49 -13.12
CA MET A 1 -5.89 23.04 -12.52
C MET A 1 -5.62 22.85 -11.04
N ALA A 2 -6.48 23.37 -10.17
CA ALA A 2 -6.32 23.14 -8.73
C ALA A 2 -6.54 21.66 -8.38
N ASP A 3 -5.82 21.16 -7.37
CA ASP A 3 -6.09 19.84 -6.84
C ASP A 3 -7.52 19.75 -6.34
N LYS A 4 -8.17 18.63 -6.64
CA LYS A 4 -9.53 18.41 -6.17
C LYS A 4 -9.52 18.10 -4.68
N GLU A 5 -10.45 18.68 -3.94
CA GLU A 5 -10.65 18.42 -2.52
C GLU A 5 -11.15 17.00 -2.23
N TYR A 6 -11.76 16.36 -3.24
CA TYR A 6 -12.18 14.95 -3.24
C TYR A 6 -12.03 14.39 -4.66
N SER A 7 -11.60 13.15 -4.79
CA SER A 7 -11.36 12.53 -6.10
C SER A 7 -11.37 11.00 -6.01
N PRO A 8 -11.93 10.31 -7.01
CA PRO A 8 -11.71 8.88 -7.19
C PRO A 8 -10.29 8.56 -7.69
N ASP A 9 -9.63 9.52 -8.34
CA ASP A 9 -8.27 9.36 -8.87
C ASP A 9 -7.27 10.00 -7.92
N PHE A 10 -6.32 9.22 -7.39
CA PHE A 10 -5.30 9.71 -6.46
C PHE A 10 -4.02 8.87 -6.49
N LYS A 11 -2.91 9.48 -6.01
CA LYS A 11 -1.71 8.78 -5.55
C LYS A 11 -1.31 9.33 -4.19
N ILE A 12 -1.02 8.42 -3.27
CA ILE A 12 -0.43 8.72 -1.97
C ILE A 12 1.02 8.33 -2.04
N ILE A 13 1.90 9.27 -1.77
CA ILE A 13 3.35 9.13 -1.91
C ILE A 13 4.07 9.58 -0.65
N GLN A 14 5.16 8.90 -0.30
CA GLN A 14 6.08 9.28 0.77
C GLN A 14 7.33 9.89 0.14
N ARG A 15 7.66 11.12 0.47
CA ARG A 15 8.88 11.79 -0.02
C ARG A 15 10.10 11.27 0.73
N TYR A 16 11.24 11.12 0.05
CA TYR A 16 12.50 10.76 0.71
C TYR A 16 12.94 11.80 1.76
N GLY A 17 12.70 13.07 1.51
CA GLY A 17 12.96 14.15 2.46
C GLY A 17 11.99 14.25 3.64
N GLY A 18 11.07 13.30 3.74
CA GLY A 18 10.01 13.25 4.76
C GLY A 18 8.67 13.85 4.32
N GLY A 19 7.62 13.41 5.00
CA GLY A 19 6.25 13.84 4.75
C GLY A 19 5.53 13.04 3.67
N VAL A 20 4.21 12.96 3.82
CA VAL A 20 3.30 12.34 2.85
C VAL A 20 2.71 13.41 1.93
N CYS A 21 2.52 13.07 0.68
CA CYS A 21 1.83 13.94 -0.29
C CYS A 21 0.71 13.16 -0.98
N VAL A 22 -0.40 13.85 -1.24
CA VAL A 22 -1.55 13.29 -1.95
C VAL A 22 -1.79 14.07 -3.23
N VAL A 23 -1.63 13.41 -4.36
CA VAL A 23 -1.80 13.99 -5.69
C VAL A 23 -3.13 13.54 -6.29
N THR A 24 -3.95 14.49 -6.74
CA THR A 24 -5.26 14.26 -7.37
C THR A 24 -5.42 14.95 -8.73
N ASN A 25 -4.42 15.71 -9.17
CA ASN A 25 -4.41 16.32 -10.49
C ASN A 25 -4.10 15.27 -11.56
N LYS A 26 -5.00 15.09 -12.54
CA LYS A 26 -4.88 14.04 -13.57
C LYS A 26 -3.56 14.07 -14.34
N LEU A 27 -3.10 15.25 -14.74
CA LEU A 27 -1.85 15.35 -15.49
C LEU A 27 -0.63 15.04 -14.60
N SER A 28 -0.62 15.54 -13.37
CA SER A 28 0.41 15.19 -12.40
C SER A 28 0.42 13.70 -12.10
N LEU A 29 -0.75 13.06 -11.94
CA LEU A 29 -0.85 11.61 -11.75
C LEU A 29 -0.24 10.84 -12.93
N SER A 30 -0.52 11.26 -14.15
CA SER A 30 0.05 10.63 -15.36
C SER A 30 1.55 10.84 -15.46
N ILE A 31 2.05 12.04 -15.16
CA ILE A 31 3.51 12.33 -15.11
C ILE A 31 4.18 11.41 -14.08
N LEU A 32 3.65 11.34 -12.86
CA LEU A 32 4.22 10.51 -11.79
C LEU A 32 4.19 9.02 -12.15
N THR A 33 3.16 8.55 -12.86
CA THR A 33 3.08 7.16 -13.32
C THR A 33 4.24 6.82 -14.26
N LEU A 34 4.56 7.72 -15.19
CA LEU A 34 5.69 7.52 -16.11
C LEU A 34 7.03 7.60 -15.37
N LEU A 35 7.19 8.56 -14.44
CA LEU A 35 8.44 8.76 -13.69
C LEU A 35 8.71 7.69 -12.64
N ILE A 36 7.72 6.92 -12.21
CA ILE A 36 7.94 5.73 -11.35
C ILE A 36 8.70 4.66 -12.12
N SER A 37 8.42 4.53 -13.42
CA SER A 37 9.04 3.49 -14.26
C SER A 37 10.42 3.88 -14.75
N ARG A 38 10.65 5.14 -15.07
CA ARG A 38 11.91 5.64 -15.66
C ARG A 38 12.07 7.15 -15.58
N ASP A 39 13.32 7.62 -15.62
CA ASP A 39 13.62 9.04 -15.79
C ASP A 39 13.34 9.47 -17.22
N MET A 40 12.70 10.61 -17.40
CA MET A 40 12.28 11.12 -18.69
C MET A 40 12.61 12.59 -18.84
N ASN A 41 12.91 13.00 -20.08
CA ASN A 41 13.02 14.42 -20.42
C ASN A 41 11.64 15.02 -20.79
N LEU A 42 11.59 16.35 -20.92
CA LEU A 42 10.35 17.06 -21.25
C LEU A 42 9.71 16.60 -22.57
N THR A 43 10.52 16.26 -23.56
CA THR A 43 10.03 15.81 -24.88
C THR A 43 9.41 14.43 -24.79
N GLU A 44 10.05 13.50 -24.09
CA GLU A 44 9.55 12.16 -23.85
C GLU A 44 8.22 12.19 -23.08
N LEU A 45 8.14 12.98 -22.00
CA LEU A 45 6.91 13.17 -21.22
C LEU A 45 5.78 13.80 -22.06
N SER A 46 6.10 14.85 -22.83
CA SER A 46 5.12 15.53 -23.71
C SER A 46 4.56 14.57 -24.76
N THR A 47 5.43 13.77 -25.38
CA THR A 47 5.04 12.78 -26.41
C THR A 47 4.23 11.64 -25.79
N GLY A 48 4.70 11.06 -24.68
CA GLY A 48 4.01 9.95 -24.02
C GLY A 48 2.63 10.30 -23.46
N LEU A 49 2.45 11.57 -23.08
CA LEU A 49 1.17 12.06 -22.54
C LEU A 49 0.26 12.69 -23.60
N GLY A 50 0.75 12.95 -24.82
CA GLY A 50 0.00 13.67 -25.84
C GLY A 50 -0.35 15.12 -25.44
N VAL A 51 0.48 15.75 -24.59
CA VAL A 51 0.22 17.10 -24.03
C VAL A 51 1.34 18.04 -24.41
N SER A 52 1.03 19.33 -24.61
CA SER A 52 2.03 20.33 -25.00
C SER A 52 3.18 20.43 -23.98
N LYS A 53 4.41 20.68 -24.48
CA LYS A 53 5.61 20.85 -23.64
C LYS A 53 5.41 21.93 -22.57
N THR A 54 4.76 23.04 -22.90
CA THR A 54 4.49 24.14 -21.95
C THR A 54 3.62 23.67 -20.78
N THR A 55 2.58 22.88 -21.07
CA THR A 55 1.67 22.37 -20.04
C THR A 55 2.37 21.35 -19.17
N VAL A 56 3.17 20.44 -19.74
CA VAL A 56 3.97 19.48 -18.98
C VAL A 56 4.99 20.19 -18.12
N GLN A 57 5.73 21.17 -18.68
CA GLN A 57 6.74 21.96 -17.96
C GLN A 57 6.15 22.66 -16.73
N ALA A 58 4.98 23.29 -16.86
CA ALA A 58 4.32 23.95 -15.73
C ALA A 58 3.96 22.97 -14.60
N ASN A 59 3.58 21.73 -14.93
CA ASN A 59 3.32 20.71 -13.91
C ASN A 59 4.62 20.15 -13.32
N LEU A 60 5.68 19.98 -14.12
CA LEU A 60 6.99 19.55 -13.62
C LEU A 60 7.57 20.56 -12.63
N CYS A 61 7.54 21.87 -12.95
CA CYS A 61 8.00 22.91 -12.02
C CYS A 61 7.28 22.81 -10.67
N ARG A 62 5.96 22.64 -10.69
CA ARG A 62 5.17 22.50 -9.46
C ARG A 62 5.55 21.22 -8.69
N LEU A 63 5.67 20.08 -9.35
CA LEU A 63 6.06 18.83 -8.72
C LEU A 63 7.49 18.89 -8.15
N GLU A 64 8.39 19.64 -8.80
CA GLU A 64 9.75 19.88 -8.32
C GLU A 64 9.77 20.83 -7.12
N GLU A 65 8.96 21.91 -7.14
CA GLU A 65 8.75 22.81 -5.99
C GLU A 65 8.19 22.06 -4.78
N ASP A 66 7.27 21.11 -5.01
CA ASP A 66 6.71 20.25 -3.97
C ASP A 66 7.68 19.15 -3.51
N GLY A 67 8.87 19.04 -4.13
CA GLY A 67 9.90 18.04 -3.80
C GLY A 67 9.49 16.59 -4.10
N ILE A 68 8.61 16.41 -5.07
CA ILE A 68 8.10 15.11 -5.50
C ILE A 68 8.98 14.54 -6.63
N ILE A 69 9.56 15.40 -7.43
CA ILE A 69 10.51 15.06 -8.48
C ILE A 69 11.77 15.89 -8.35
N ALA A 70 12.84 15.44 -8.97
CA ALA A 70 14.05 16.22 -9.14
C ALA A 70 14.45 16.26 -10.62
N SER A 71 15.25 17.24 -10.97
CA SER A 71 15.81 17.37 -12.32
C SER A 71 17.34 17.32 -12.27
N TYR A 72 17.92 16.77 -13.34
CA TYR A 72 19.36 16.71 -13.54
C TYR A 72 19.75 16.79 -15.02
N PRO A 73 20.96 17.24 -15.40
CA PRO A 73 21.41 17.25 -16.78
C PRO A 73 21.48 15.84 -17.36
N ASP A 74 21.06 15.66 -18.61
CA ASP A 74 21.21 14.38 -19.32
C ASP A 74 22.70 14.13 -19.59
N GLU A 75 23.21 12.96 -19.22
CA GLU A 75 24.63 12.60 -19.41
C GLU A 75 25.03 12.52 -20.90
N ASN A 76 24.07 12.27 -21.79
CA ASN A 76 24.29 12.14 -23.22
C ASN A 76 24.04 13.45 -24.03
N ASP A 77 23.31 14.40 -23.42
CA ASP A 77 23.01 15.71 -24.00
C ASP A 77 22.91 16.76 -22.91
N ASN A 78 24.00 17.49 -22.68
CA ASN A 78 24.08 18.55 -21.66
C ASN A 78 23.06 19.70 -21.86
N ARG A 79 22.32 19.73 -22.96
CA ARG A 79 21.23 20.68 -23.22
C ARG A 79 19.88 20.14 -22.78
N SER A 80 19.80 18.86 -22.50
CA SER A 80 18.58 18.17 -22.07
C SER A 80 18.57 18.00 -20.57
N ILE A 81 17.40 18.22 -19.95
CA ILE A 81 17.15 17.98 -18.53
C ILE A 81 16.29 16.73 -18.43
N ARG A 82 16.68 15.79 -17.57
CA ARG A 82 15.89 14.63 -17.19
C ARG A 82 15.23 14.87 -15.83
N TYR A 83 14.06 14.30 -15.66
CA TYR A 83 13.29 14.34 -14.43
C TYR A 83 13.20 12.92 -13.85
N CYS A 84 13.38 12.81 -12.55
CA CYS A 84 13.27 11.55 -11.79
C CYS A 84 12.34 11.71 -10.60
N SER A 85 11.79 10.59 -10.14
CA SER A 85 10.98 10.55 -8.92
C SER A 85 11.86 10.61 -7.67
N THR A 86 11.43 11.38 -6.66
CA THR A 86 12.11 11.50 -5.35
C THR A 86 11.18 11.04 -4.21
N PHE A 87 10.35 10.05 -4.49
CA PHE A 87 9.35 9.54 -3.57
C PHE A 87 9.17 8.04 -3.71
N ILE A 88 8.58 7.44 -2.69
CA ILE A 88 8.07 6.07 -2.74
C ILE A 88 6.55 6.17 -2.86
N PRO A 89 5.93 5.60 -3.90
CA PRO A 89 4.49 5.48 -3.96
C PRO A 89 4.03 4.50 -2.88
N VAL A 90 2.97 4.85 -2.15
CA VAL A 90 2.41 3.98 -1.11
C VAL A 90 1.12 3.34 -1.64
N PHE A 91 0.17 4.18 -2.06
CA PHE A 91 -1.09 3.74 -2.62
C PHE A 91 -1.46 4.56 -3.85
N SER A 92 -2.23 3.94 -4.75
CA SER A 92 -2.88 4.65 -5.85
C SER A 92 -4.30 4.14 -6.05
N SER A 93 -5.17 4.97 -6.62
CA SER A 93 -6.49 4.53 -7.09
C SER A 93 -6.34 3.59 -8.28
N GLY A 94 -7.30 2.69 -8.43
CA GLY A 94 -7.42 1.74 -9.53
C GLY A 94 -7.56 0.31 -9.06
N ARG A 95 -8.02 -0.56 -9.97
CA ARG A 95 -8.11 -2.01 -9.76
C ARG A 95 -7.11 -2.71 -10.66
N LEU A 96 -6.62 -3.81 -10.18
CA LEU A 96 -5.92 -4.82 -10.97
C LEU A 96 -6.98 -5.85 -11.37
N LYS A 97 -7.29 -5.94 -12.67
CA LYS A 97 -8.33 -6.85 -13.19
C LYS A 97 -8.02 -8.31 -12.88
N GLU A 98 -6.76 -8.62 -12.79
CA GLU A 98 -6.22 -9.92 -12.50
C GLU A 98 -6.67 -10.46 -11.13
N TRP A 99 -7.04 -9.54 -10.21
CA TRP A 99 -7.52 -9.88 -8.87
C TRP A 99 -9.05 -9.99 -8.75
N GLU A 100 -9.80 -9.65 -9.81
CA GLU A 100 -11.28 -9.70 -9.78
C GLU A 100 -11.83 -11.10 -9.52
N ASN A 101 -11.05 -12.15 -9.83
CA ASN A 101 -11.43 -13.55 -9.66
C ASN A 101 -10.54 -14.28 -8.64
N ALA A 102 -9.90 -13.57 -7.73
CA ALA A 102 -9.06 -14.20 -6.71
C ALA A 102 -9.88 -15.17 -5.84
N ASP A 103 -9.41 -16.41 -5.73
CA ASP A 103 -10.05 -17.43 -4.89
C ASP A 103 -9.58 -17.31 -3.43
N TYR A 104 -10.28 -16.46 -2.69
CA TYR A 104 -10.03 -16.25 -1.26
C TYR A 104 -10.07 -17.56 -0.45
N SER A 105 -10.91 -18.53 -0.86
CA SER A 105 -11.03 -19.82 -0.17
C SER A 105 -9.73 -20.61 -0.20
N LYS A 106 -9.00 -20.52 -1.32
CA LYS A 106 -7.70 -21.18 -1.46
C LYS A 106 -6.66 -20.52 -0.56
N VAL A 107 -6.58 -19.18 -0.58
CA VAL A 107 -5.61 -18.43 0.24
C VAL A 107 -5.83 -18.72 1.73
N VAL A 108 -7.08 -18.72 2.19
CA VAL A 108 -7.37 -19.07 3.60
C VAL A 108 -6.97 -20.49 3.92
N ARG A 109 -7.22 -21.44 3.03
CA ARG A 109 -6.81 -22.83 3.22
C ARG A 109 -5.30 -22.95 3.39
N ASP A 110 -4.56 -22.22 2.55
CA ASP A 110 -3.09 -22.23 2.59
C ASP A 110 -2.55 -21.65 3.91
N LEU A 111 -3.27 -20.70 4.54
CA LEU A 111 -2.87 -20.11 5.82
C LEU A 111 -2.78 -21.10 6.98
N TYR A 112 -3.54 -22.20 6.99
CA TYR A 112 -3.55 -23.16 8.10
C TYR A 112 -3.05 -24.54 7.72
N THR A 113 -2.48 -24.72 6.53
CA THR A 113 -1.74 -25.94 6.16
C THR A 113 -0.33 -25.96 6.75
N GLU A 114 0.32 -27.12 6.75
CA GLU A 114 1.68 -27.27 7.32
C GLU A 114 2.74 -26.49 6.54
N ASP A 115 2.49 -26.23 5.23
CA ASP A 115 3.35 -25.44 4.34
C ASP A 115 2.98 -23.95 4.30
N ALA A 116 2.25 -23.45 5.28
CA ALA A 116 1.75 -22.09 5.29
C ALA A 116 2.89 -21.04 5.33
N HIS A 117 2.85 -20.13 4.40
CA HIS A 117 3.64 -18.90 4.39
C HIS A 117 2.77 -17.75 4.87
N VAL A 118 2.57 -17.68 6.20
CA VAL A 118 1.59 -16.75 6.83
C VAL A 118 1.81 -15.30 6.39
N GLU A 119 3.07 -14.86 6.29
CA GLU A 119 3.41 -13.50 5.86
C GLU A 119 3.01 -13.27 4.40
N ARG A 120 3.30 -14.24 3.51
CA ARG A 120 2.92 -14.17 2.08
C ARG A 120 1.40 -14.08 1.95
N ASP A 121 0.71 -15.00 2.58
CA ASP A 121 -0.73 -15.16 2.40
C ASP A 121 -1.50 -13.99 3.03
N SER A 122 -1.00 -13.47 4.16
CA SER A 122 -1.53 -12.24 4.76
C SER A 122 -1.34 -11.02 3.87
N LEU A 123 -0.17 -10.89 3.22
CA LEU A 123 0.07 -9.81 2.24
C LEU A 123 -0.85 -9.94 1.03
N MET A 124 -1.09 -11.17 0.56
CA MET A 124 -2.01 -11.41 -0.57
C MET A 124 -3.45 -11.03 -0.19
N PHE A 125 -3.91 -11.41 1.00
CA PHE A 125 -5.21 -10.95 1.50
C PHE A 125 -5.32 -9.44 1.58
N TYR A 126 -4.28 -8.79 2.09
CA TYR A 126 -4.21 -7.35 2.17
C TYR A 126 -4.29 -6.70 0.78
N ALA A 127 -3.55 -7.21 -0.20
CA ALA A 127 -3.57 -6.74 -1.58
C ALA A 127 -4.95 -6.92 -2.22
N CYS A 128 -5.58 -8.09 -2.04
CA CYS A 128 -6.94 -8.36 -2.51
C CYS A 128 -7.94 -7.36 -1.89
N LYS A 129 -7.85 -7.14 -0.58
CA LYS A 129 -8.75 -6.21 0.11
C LYS A 129 -8.59 -4.77 -0.34
N LEU A 130 -7.37 -4.32 -0.59
CA LEU A 130 -7.10 -3.03 -1.22
C LEU A 130 -7.75 -2.95 -2.61
N ASN A 131 -7.59 -4.01 -3.41
CA ASN A 131 -8.14 -4.07 -4.76
C ASN A 131 -9.69 -4.01 -4.76
N ASP A 132 -10.35 -4.67 -3.80
CA ASP A 132 -11.81 -4.59 -3.60
C ASP A 132 -12.27 -3.14 -3.38
N HIS A 133 -11.44 -2.34 -2.70
CA HIS A 133 -11.68 -0.92 -2.46
C HIS A 133 -11.15 0.00 -3.57
N ASN A 134 -10.81 -0.52 -4.74
CA ASN A 134 -10.25 0.26 -5.84
C ASN A 134 -8.94 0.99 -5.45
N ILE A 135 -8.13 0.35 -4.61
CA ILE A 135 -6.82 0.83 -4.15
C ILE A 135 -5.78 -0.23 -4.50
N ARG A 136 -4.66 0.18 -5.01
CA ARG A 136 -3.55 -0.71 -5.35
C ARG A 136 -2.23 -0.20 -4.81
N TRP A 137 -1.36 -1.10 -4.47
CA TRP A 137 -0.01 -0.84 -3.96
C TRP A 137 1.12 -1.35 -4.88
N ASN A 138 0.79 -1.88 -6.06
CA ASN A 138 1.80 -2.33 -7.01
C ASN A 138 2.87 -1.26 -7.35
N PRO A 139 2.59 0.07 -7.37
CA PRO A 139 3.65 1.06 -7.52
C PRO A 139 4.67 1.06 -6.37
N PHE A 140 4.24 0.72 -5.15
CA PHE A 140 5.14 0.49 -4.02
C PHE A 140 6.06 -0.72 -4.27
N MET A 141 5.50 -1.83 -4.73
CA MET A 141 6.26 -3.05 -5.06
C MET A 141 7.31 -2.78 -6.14
N ILE A 142 6.97 -1.99 -7.17
CA ILE A 142 7.91 -1.55 -8.21
C ILE A 142 9.07 -0.76 -7.60
N SER A 143 8.80 0.19 -6.71
CA SER A 143 9.86 0.99 -6.07
C SER A 143 10.77 0.14 -5.18
N VAL A 144 10.21 -0.79 -4.41
CA VAL A 144 10.98 -1.72 -3.58
C VAL A 144 11.85 -2.62 -4.46
N GLY A 145 11.28 -3.21 -5.51
CA GLY A 145 12.01 -4.05 -6.45
C GLY A 145 13.17 -3.32 -7.15
N THR A 146 12.93 -2.07 -7.57
CA THR A 146 13.97 -1.22 -8.16
C THR A 146 15.11 -0.96 -7.17
N THR A 147 14.80 -0.76 -5.89
CA THR A 147 15.83 -0.54 -4.87
C THR A 147 16.61 -1.83 -4.58
N ILE A 148 15.95 -2.99 -4.54
CA ILE A 148 16.61 -4.30 -4.42
C ILE A 148 17.55 -4.52 -5.60
N GLY A 149 17.09 -4.30 -6.84
CA GLY A 149 17.91 -4.46 -8.03
C GLY A 149 19.14 -3.54 -8.03
N SER A 150 18.98 -2.30 -7.61
CA SER A 150 20.09 -1.34 -7.49
C SER A 150 21.11 -1.78 -6.42
N GLU A 151 20.66 -2.31 -5.31
CA GLU A 151 21.56 -2.82 -4.24
C GLU A 151 22.29 -4.09 -4.69
N LEU A 152 21.62 -5.03 -5.35
CA LEU A 152 22.24 -6.21 -5.93
C LEU A 152 23.38 -5.84 -6.90
N MET A 153 23.13 -4.87 -7.80
CA MET A 153 24.16 -4.39 -8.72
C MET A 153 25.34 -3.72 -8.00
N SER A 154 25.09 -3.01 -6.91
CA SER A 154 26.17 -2.42 -6.11
C SER A 154 27.07 -3.49 -5.48
N ARG A 155 26.54 -4.69 -5.28
CA ARG A 155 27.25 -5.87 -4.76
C ARG A 155 27.93 -6.69 -5.85
N GLY A 156 27.79 -6.31 -7.13
CA GLY A 156 28.38 -7.00 -8.29
C GLY A 156 27.60 -8.22 -8.76
N ALA A 157 26.32 -8.33 -8.40
CA ALA A 157 25.45 -9.41 -8.83
C ALA A 157 25.30 -9.49 -10.36
N ASP A 158 25.09 -10.68 -10.88
CA ASP A 158 24.85 -10.98 -12.29
C ASP A 158 23.43 -11.54 -12.55
N LEU A 159 23.21 -12.08 -13.75
CA LEU A 159 21.91 -12.65 -14.11
C LEU A 159 21.62 -13.99 -13.44
N GLU A 160 22.66 -14.76 -13.07
CA GLU A 160 22.50 -16.04 -12.36
C GLU A 160 22.04 -15.77 -10.92
N ASP A 161 22.61 -14.74 -10.28
CA ASP A 161 22.16 -14.29 -8.96
C ASP A 161 20.71 -13.82 -8.98
N LEU A 162 20.27 -13.16 -10.07
CA LEU A 162 18.87 -12.79 -10.24
C LEU A 162 17.97 -14.02 -10.37
N GLU A 163 18.32 -14.96 -11.24
CA GLU A 163 17.54 -16.18 -11.47
C GLU A 163 17.38 -16.96 -10.16
N LYS A 164 18.46 -17.09 -9.39
CA LYS A 164 18.47 -17.69 -8.07
C LYS A 164 17.55 -16.94 -7.11
N LEU A 165 17.66 -15.62 -7.04
CA LEU A 165 16.79 -14.78 -6.19
C LEU A 165 15.32 -14.97 -6.57
N MET A 166 15.00 -14.96 -7.86
CA MET A 166 13.62 -15.13 -8.33
C MET A 166 13.09 -16.53 -7.97
N SER A 167 13.88 -17.55 -8.19
CA SER A 167 13.48 -18.94 -7.93
C SER A 167 13.35 -19.26 -6.44
N GLU A 168 14.34 -18.91 -5.64
CA GLU A 168 14.41 -19.27 -4.22
C GLU A 168 13.52 -18.39 -3.35
N THR A 169 13.42 -17.09 -3.70
CA THR A 169 12.82 -16.09 -2.82
C THR A 169 11.40 -15.72 -3.23
N TYR A 170 11.12 -15.67 -4.54
CA TYR A 170 9.81 -15.25 -5.05
C TYR A 170 8.88 -16.39 -5.41
N SER A 171 9.35 -17.65 -5.32
CA SER A 171 8.61 -18.81 -5.85
C SER A 171 8.18 -18.62 -7.32
N VAL A 172 9.00 -17.91 -8.09
CA VAL A 172 8.78 -17.61 -9.50
C VAL A 172 9.89 -18.27 -10.31
N GLU A 173 9.52 -19.14 -11.20
CA GLU A 173 10.44 -19.80 -12.13
C GLU A 173 10.61 -18.92 -13.37
N VAL A 174 11.85 -18.61 -13.72
CA VAL A 174 12.19 -18.01 -15.01
C VAL A 174 12.34 -19.14 -16.01
N SER A 175 11.30 -19.38 -16.81
CA SER A 175 11.31 -20.51 -17.76
C SER A 175 11.98 -20.18 -19.09
N GLU A 176 11.99 -18.91 -19.47
CA GLU A 176 12.65 -18.42 -20.69
C GLU A 176 13.23 -17.03 -20.42
N LEU A 177 14.50 -16.84 -20.77
CA LEU A 177 15.16 -15.55 -20.77
C LEU A 177 15.92 -15.39 -22.09
N SER A 178 15.49 -14.46 -22.92
CA SER A 178 16.17 -14.11 -24.17
C SER A 178 16.45 -12.62 -24.23
N MET A 179 17.61 -12.27 -24.75
CA MET A 179 18.06 -10.90 -24.95
C MET A 179 18.34 -10.58 -26.43
N GLU A 180 17.87 -11.43 -27.35
CA GLU A 180 18.00 -11.21 -28.79
C GLU A 180 16.94 -10.23 -29.29
N GLY A 181 17.38 -9.02 -29.70
CA GLY A 181 16.49 -7.98 -30.24
C GLY A 181 15.61 -7.26 -29.20
N GLY A 182 15.58 -7.72 -27.98
CA GLY A 182 14.80 -7.21 -26.86
C GLY A 182 14.98 -8.07 -25.61
N LEU A 183 14.30 -7.69 -24.54
CA LEU A 183 14.14 -8.55 -23.39
C LEU A 183 12.85 -9.35 -23.54
N HIS A 184 12.97 -10.65 -23.61
CA HIS A 184 11.86 -11.57 -23.51
C HIS A 184 12.07 -12.45 -22.29
N MET A 185 11.14 -12.43 -21.38
CA MET A 185 11.22 -13.19 -20.15
C MET A 185 9.85 -13.84 -19.86
N ARG A 186 9.85 -15.15 -19.71
CA ARG A 186 8.67 -15.91 -19.30
C ARG A 186 8.81 -16.29 -17.84
N LEU A 187 7.87 -15.84 -17.04
CA LEU A 187 7.79 -16.13 -15.62
C LEU A 187 6.62 -17.06 -15.35
N ARG A 188 6.87 -18.12 -14.59
CA ARG A 188 5.84 -18.99 -14.05
C ARG A 188 5.78 -18.83 -12.54
N SER A 189 4.67 -18.30 -12.06
CA SER A 189 4.40 -18.29 -10.62
C SER A 189 3.91 -19.65 -10.16
N LYS A 190 4.37 -20.11 -9.02
CA LYS A 190 3.83 -21.33 -8.40
C LYS A 190 2.43 -21.13 -7.85
N ASP A 191 2.04 -19.88 -7.61
CA ASP A 191 0.76 -19.50 -7.05
C ASP A 191 0.13 -18.32 -7.81
N PHE A 192 -1.16 -18.43 -8.13
CA PHE A 192 -1.96 -17.39 -8.78
C PHE A 192 -1.90 -16.03 -8.04
N TYR A 193 -1.70 -16.06 -6.72
CA TYR A 193 -1.72 -14.88 -5.85
C TYR A 193 -0.41 -14.09 -5.82
N ASN A 194 0.59 -14.47 -6.58
CA ASN A 194 1.90 -13.82 -6.57
C ASN A 194 2.02 -12.62 -7.53
N MET A 195 0.90 -12.04 -7.98
CA MET A 195 0.91 -10.91 -8.92
C MET A 195 1.71 -9.71 -8.44
N GLU A 196 1.58 -9.32 -7.17
CA GLU A 196 2.35 -8.21 -6.62
C GLU A 196 3.84 -8.51 -6.59
N LEU A 197 4.21 -9.78 -6.38
CA LEU A 197 5.60 -10.24 -6.46
C LEU A 197 6.13 -10.22 -7.90
N VAL A 198 5.28 -10.44 -8.89
CA VAL A 198 5.66 -10.29 -10.29
C VAL A 198 6.09 -8.86 -10.58
N TYR A 199 5.37 -7.85 -10.08
CA TYR A 199 5.78 -6.45 -10.18
C TYR A 199 7.11 -6.17 -9.49
N LEU A 200 7.31 -6.76 -8.30
CA LEU A 200 8.56 -6.65 -7.56
C LEU A 200 9.72 -7.25 -8.35
N GLY A 201 9.58 -8.51 -8.79
CA GLY A 201 10.58 -9.22 -9.58
C GLY A 201 10.91 -8.54 -10.90
N TYR A 202 9.88 -8.05 -11.60
CA TYR A 202 10.04 -7.25 -12.79
C TYR A 202 10.88 -5.99 -12.55
N ALA A 203 10.62 -5.27 -11.46
CA ALA A 203 11.37 -4.06 -11.13
C ALA A 203 12.82 -4.37 -10.73
N VAL A 204 13.07 -5.50 -10.05
CA VAL A 204 14.43 -5.99 -9.75
C VAL A 204 15.18 -6.26 -11.06
N LEU A 205 14.58 -7.04 -11.96
CA LEU A 205 15.16 -7.35 -13.26
C LEU A 205 15.44 -6.09 -14.08
N GLY A 206 14.46 -5.18 -14.16
CA GLY A 206 14.59 -3.92 -14.89
C GLY A 206 15.79 -3.11 -14.41
N SER A 207 16.00 -3.04 -13.10
CA SER A 207 17.12 -2.31 -12.51
C SER A 207 18.47 -2.95 -12.83
N LEU A 208 18.56 -4.29 -12.74
CA LEU A 208 19.77 -5.04 -13.11
C LEU A 208 20.14 -4.83 -14.58
N LEU A 209 19.17 -4.97 -15.47
CA LEU A 209 19.40 -4.81 -16.90
C LEU A 209 19.78 -3.37 -17.25
N HIS A 210 19.15 -2.37 -16.62
CA HIS A 210 19.51 -0.97 -16.82
C HIS A 210 21.00 -0.74 -16.56
N ILE A 211 21.50 -1.21 -15.43
CA ILE A 211 22.90 -0.98 -15.03
C ILE A 211 23.84 -1.76 -15.94
N LEU A 212 23.52 -3.02 -16.26
CA LEU A 212 24.32 -3.83 -17.20
C LEU A 212 24.41 -3.19 -18.58
N PHE A 213 23.31 -2.66 -19.11
CA PHE A 213 23.31 -2.01 -20.43
C PHE A 213 23.94 -0.62 -20.39
N LYS A 214 23.82 0.13 -19.31
CA LYS A 214 24.54 1.39 -19.13
C LYS A 214 26.05 1.15 -19.17
N GLN A 215 26.55 0.11 -18.51
CA GLN A 215 27.96 -0.28 -18.55
C GLN A 215 28.40 -0.69 -19.98
N LYS A 216 27.56 -1.40 -20.73
CA LYS A 216 27.83 -1.80 -22.12
C LYS A 216 27.51 -0.74 -23.17
N LYS A 217 27.05 0.45 -22.78
CA LYS A 217 26.61 1.56 -23.66
C LYS A 217 25.52 1.16 -24.67
N VAL A 218 24.69 0.19 -24.35
CA VAL A 218 23.58 -0.25 -25.19
C VAL A 218 22.35 0.60 -24.89
N LYS A 219 21.67 1.10 -25.92
CA LYS A 219 20.37 1.77 -25.78
C LYS A 219 19.27 0.72 -25.80
N TYR A 220 18.34 0.78 -24.85
CA TYR A 220 17.19 -0.11 -24.80
C TYR A 220 15.95 0.67 -24.34
N SER A 221 14.80 0.23 -24.79
CA SER A 221 13.50 0.67 -24.28
C SER A 221 12.94 -0.45 -23.44
N MET A 222 12.52 -0.13 -22.24
CA MET A 222 11.70 -1.05 -21.46
C MET A 222 10.32 -0.40 -21.28
N GLU A 223 9.49 -0.47 -22.32
CA GLU A 223 8.04 -0.43 -22.13
C GLU A 223 7.60 -1.89 -22.01
N PRO A 224 7.48 -2.42 -20.79
CA PRO A 224 7.15 -3.82 -20.63
C PRO A 224 5.71 -4.05 -21.08
N ARG A 225 5.55 -5.04 -21.90
CA ARG A 225 4.25 -5.66 -22.13
C ARG A 225 4.17 -6.84 -21.18
N ILE A 226 3.20 -6.84 -20.32
CA ILE A 226 2.87 -8.00 -19.49
C ILE A 226 1.72 -8.70 -20.20
N THR A 227 1.98 -9.91 -20.67
CA THR A 227 0.96 -10.75 -21.30
C THR A 227 0.72 -11.95 -20.40
N PHE A 228 -0.51 -12.12 -19.93
CA PHE A 228 -0.93 -13.30 -19.18
C PHE A 228 -1.16 -14.43 -20.16
N VAL A 229 -0.40 -15.51 -20.02
CA VAL A 229 -0.58 -16.73 -20.82
C VAL A 229 -1.67 -17.60 -20.19
N ASN A 230 -1.65 -17.69 -18.86
CA ASN A 230 -2.67 -18.34 -18.03
C ASN A 230 -2.55 -17.82 -16.60
N ASP A 231 -3.32 -18.40 -15.65
CA ASP A 231 -3.38 -17.95 -14.25
C ASP A 231 -2.03 -18.02 -13.49
N TYR A 232 -1.04 -18.71 -14.04
CA TYR A 232 0.26 -18.96 -13.41
C TYR A 232 1.44 -18.49 -14.27
N GLU A 233 1.20 -18.07 -15.49
CA GLU A 233 2.26 -17.83 -16.47
C GLU A 233 2.13 -16.45 -17.12
N TYR A 234 3.21 -15.69 -17.06
CA TYR A 234 3.31 -14.33 -17.54
C TYR A 234 4.47 -14.20 -18.51
N VAL A 235 4.30 -13.44 -19.57
CA VAL A 235 5.36 -13.07 -20.49
C VAL A 235 5.62 -11.58 -20.36
N PHE A 236 6.87 -11.23 -20.08
CA PHE A 236 7.38 -9.88 -20.15
C PHE A 236 8.15 -9.71 -21.44
N GLU A 237 7.77 -8.72 -22.21
CA GLU A 237 8.46 -8.35 -23.42
C GLU A 237 8.86 -6.89 -23.38
N SER A 238 10.09 -6.59 -23.78
CA SER A 238 10.59 -5.24 -23.92
C SER A 238 11.57 -5.15 -25.07
N ASP A 239 11.31 -4.23 -25.98
CA ASP A 239 12.16 -4.00 -27.15
C ASP A 239 13.41 -3.19 -26.77
N PHE A 240 14.58 -3.50 -27.36
CA PHE A 240 15.84 -2.76 -27.14
C PHE A 240 15.89 -1.42 -27.91
N THR A 241 14.80 -0.75 -28.09
CA THR A 241 14.75 0.51 -28.81
C THR A 241 14.56 1.71 -27.87
N GLY A 242 15.66 2.30 -27.48
CA GLY A 242 15.71 3.76 -27.43
C GLY A 242 15.47 4.52 -26.13
N SER A 243 15.14 3.99 -24.96
CA SER A 243 15.13 4.80 -23.74
C SER A 243 15.52 4.03 -22.47
N CYS A 244 16.30 4.68 -21.62
CA CYS A 244 16.84 4.04 -20.41
C CYS A 244 15.81 3.96 -19.30
N PHE A 245 15.79 2.86 -18.55
CA PHE A 245 15.24 2.84 -17.20
C PHE A 245 16.10 3.77 -16.33
N GLY A 246 15.50 4.81 -15.81
CA GLY A 246 16.05 5.47 -14.65
C GLY A 246 15.75 4.59 -13.44
N GLY A 247 16.73 3.88 -12.93
CA GLY A 247 16.57 3.25 -11.65
C GLY A 247 16.19 4.34 -10.63
N VAL A 248 15.11 4.14 -9.87
CA VAL A 248 14.89 4.90 -8.65
C VAL A 248 15.95 4.40 -7.65
N GLY A 249 17.21 4.67 -7.97
CA GLY A 249 18.25 4.62 -6.95
C GLY A 249 17.81 5.63 -5.91
N ILE A 250 17.86 5.28 -4.62
CA ILE A 250 17.79 6.29 -3.56
C ILE A 250 18.88 7.28 -3.96
N PRO A 251 18.55 8.47 -4.43
CA PRO A 251 19.58 9.36 -4.88
C PRO A 251 20.47 9.61 -3.67
N ASP A 252 21.79 9.45 -3.80
CA ASP A 252 22.75 10.16 -2.97
C ASP A 252 22.62 11.69 -3.18
N ALA A 253 21.48 12.09 -3.70
CA ALA A 253 21.12 13.45 -3.95
C ALA A 253 21.22 14.18 -2.61
N LYS A 254 22.31 14.91 -2.45
CA LYS A 254 22.38 16.04 -1.53
C LYS A 254 21.17 16.89 -1.92
N PHE A 255 20.03 16.62 -1.27
CA PHE A 255 18.84 17.44 -1.40
C PHE A 255 19.26 18.86 -1.11
N ARG A 256 19.41 19.67 -2.14
CA ARG A 256 19.58 21.12 -1.98
C ARG A 256 18.30 21.51 -1.26
N GLY A 257 18.47 21.89 0.03
CA GLY A 257 17.36 22.16 0.93
C GLY A 257 16.49 23.29 0.43
N ASN A 258 15.55 22.92 -0.45
CA ASN A 258 14.41 23.76 -0.71
C ASN A 258 13.55 23.68 0.56
N LYS A 259 13.11 24.81 1.04
CA LYS A 259 12.10 24.91 2.10
C LYS A 259 10.86 24.23 1.55
N TYR A 260 10.71 22.92 1.84
CA TYR A 260 9.49 22.20 1.53
C TYR A 260 8.35 22.92 2.23
N HIS A 261 7.32 23.27 1.50
CA HIS A 261 6.07 23.64 2.14
C HIS A 261 5.64 22.43 2.97
N GLU A 262 5.56 22.60 4.28
CA GLU A 262 4.97 21.59 5.15
C GLU A 262 3.57 21.31 4.63
N LEU A 263 3.38 20.17 3.99
CA LEU A 263 2.07 19.73 3.56
C LEU A 263 1.27 19.41 4.82
N LYS A 264 0.35 20.27 5.18
CA LYS A 264 -0.56 20.12 6.33
C LYS A 264 -1.76 19.25 5.99
N ASP A 265 -1.63 18.39 5.00
CA ASP A 265 -2.76 17.67 4.44
C ASP A 265 -3.16 16.51 5.35
N ARG A 266 -4.32 16.62 5.91
CA ARG A 266 -5.10 15.51 6.43
C ARG A 266 -5.95 14.98 5.27
N PHE A 267 -6.03 13.65 5.15
CA PHE A 267 -6.86 13.00 4.15
C PHE A 267 -7.45 11.71 4.68
N ALA A 268 -8.53 11.25 4.07
CA ALA A 268 -9.04 9.90 4.27
C ALA A 268 -9.62 9.36 2.97
N ILE A 269 -9.63 8.06 2.84
CA ILE A 269 -10.31 7.35 1.76
C ILE A 269 -11.57 6.71 2.34
N TYR A 270 -12.69 6.98 1.70
CA TYR A 270 -13.99 6.43 2.05
C TYR A 270 -14.55 5.61 0.89
N GLN A 271 -15.12 4.46 1.22
CA GLN A 271 -15.93 3.66 0.32
C GLN A 271 -17.39 4.11 0.48
N PRO A 272 -18.00 4.78 -0.51
CA PRO A 272 -19.43 5.08 -0.49
C PRO A 272 -20.25 3.79 -0.58
N ARG A 273 -21.56 3.87 -0.34
CA ARG A 273 -22.46 2.72 -0.47
C ARG A 273 -22.41 2.11 -1.88
N HIS A 274 -22.22 2.94 -2.90
CA HIS A 274 -22.09 2.52 -4.29
C HIS A 274 -20.93 3.24 -4.97
N GLY A 275 -20.24 2.55 -5.88
CA GLY A 275 -19.14 3.12 -6.65
C GLY A 275 -17.76 2.89 -6.04
N ASP A 276 -16.78 3.60 -6.56
CA ASP A 276 -15.38 3.46 -6.18
C ASP A 276 -15.04 4.27 -4.92
N SER A 277 -13.97 3.85 -4.24
CA SER A 277 -13.42 4.59 -3.10
C SER A 277 -13.01 6.00 -3.50
N ILE A 278 -13.31 6.96 -2.65
CA ILE A 278 -13.05 8.39 -2.89
C ILE A 278 -12.12 8.93 -1.82
N LEU A 279 -11.05 9.56 -2.27
CA LEU A 279 -10.14 10.30 -1.40
C LEU A 279 -10.71 11.69 -1.10
N VAL A 280 -10.72 12.07 0.18
CA VAL A 280 -11.19 13.36 0.70
C VAL A 280 -10.01 14.07 1.36
N LYS A 281 -9.73 15.32 0.95
CA LYS A 281 -8.75 16.23 1.57
C LYS A 281 -9.42 17.44 2.25
N ASN A 282 -10.70 17.65 2.05
CA ASN A 282 -11.42 18.77 2.64
C ASN A 282 -11.51 18.64 4.15
N ALA A 283 -10.80 19.48 4.89
CA ALA A 283 -10.72 19.45 6.35
C ALA A 283 -12.10 19.54 7.01
N VAL A 284 -12.99 20.41 6.51
CA VAL A 284 -14.35 20.58 7.06
C VAL A 284 -15.16 19.30 6.91
N MET A 285 -15.08 18.63 5.75
CA MET A 285 -15.76 17.35 5.57
C MET A 285 -15.21 16.27 6.51
N LEU A 286 -13.89 16.18 6.64
CA LEU A 286 -13.24 15.22 7.54
C LEU A 286 -13.64 15.45 9.00
N ASP A 287 -13.64 16.70 9.45
CA ASP A 287 -14.04 17.07 10.81
C ASP A 287 -15.51 16.74 11.09
N ILE A 288 -16.41 17.01 10.12
CA ILE A 288 -17.82 16.64 10.23
C ILE A 288 -17.98 15.11 10.31
N MET A 289 -17.30 14.35 9.44
CA MET A 289 -17.38 12.89 9.45
C MET A 289 -16.87 12.31 10.76
N ASP A 290 -15.78 12.82 11.31
CA ASP A 290 -15.30 12.38 12.63
C ASP A 290 -16.27 12.74 13.76
N CYS A 291 -16.89 13.94 13.71
CA CYS A 291 -17.88 14.39 14.68
C CYS A 291 -19.11 13.47 14.75
N VAL A 292 -19.57 12.93 13.61
CA VAL A 292 -20.75 12.06 13.52
C VAL A 292 -20.40 10.55 13.47
N SER A 293 -19.12 10.20 13.61
CA SER A 293 -18.66 8.79 13.50
C SER A 293 -19.21 7.87 14.59
N LYS A 294 -19.53 8.41 15.77
CA LYS A 294 -20.03 7.66 16.91
C LYS A 294 -21.56 7.61 16.98
N GLU A 295 -22.20 8.69 16.59
CA GLU A 295 -23.65 8.84 16.64
C GLU A 295 -24.13 9.91 15.64
N PRO A 296 -25.34 9.74 15.05
CA PRO A 296 -25.92 10.76 14.18
C PRO A 296 -26.22 12.06 14.92
N LYS A 297 -25.90 13.19 14.32
CA LYS A 297 -26.04 14.54 14.87
C LYS A 297 -26.81 15.48 13.96
N THR A 298 -27.43 16.51 14.54
CA THR A 298 -28.07 17.60 13.78
C THR A 298 -27.00 18.60 13.28
N VAL A 299 -27.35 19.41 12.28
CA VAL A 299 -26.48 20.52 11.82
C VAL A 299 -26.07 21.44 12.95
N ASN A 300 -26.98 21.73 13.90
CA ASN A 300 -26.70 22.60 15.03
C ASN A 300 -25.72 21.97 16.02
N ASP A 301 -25.87 20.66 16.32
CA ASP A 301 -24.96 19.94 17.20
C ASP A 301 -23.55 19.95 16.61
N ILE A 302 -23.41 19.60 15.31
CA ILE A 302 -22.14 19.61 14.58
C ILE A 302 -21.53 21.01 14.57
N SER A 303 -22.35 22.04 14.28
CA SER A 303 -21.93 23.43 14.25
C SER A 303 -21.38 23.91 15.60
N THR A 304 -22.04 23.51 16.68
CA THR A 304 -21.64 23.86 18.06
C THR A 304 -20.35 23.15 18.44
N GLU A 305 -20.28 21.84 18.19
CA GLU A 305 -19.12 21.01 18.55
C GLU A 305 -17.84 21.41 17.80
N LEU A 306 -17.97 21.72 16.50
CA LEU A 306 -16.85 22.11 15.66
C LEU A 306 -16.56 23.62 15.65
N GLY A 307 -17.40 24.43 16.30
CA GLY A 307 -17.26 25.88 16.27
C GLY A 307 -17.47 26.52 14.87
N MET A 308 -18.21 25.84 13.99
CA MET A 308 -18.41 26.22 12.59
C MET A 308 -19.77 26.90 12.40
N LYS A 309 -19.89 27.74 11.36
CA LYS A 309 -21.18 28.31 11.00
C LYS A 309 -22.13 27.23 10.45
N PRO A 310 -23.42 27.21 10.86
CA PRO A 310 -24.40 26.22 10.37
C PRO A 310 -24.50 26.16 8.83
N VAL A 311 -24.34 27.28 8.15
CA VAL A 311 -24.35 27.36 6.68
C VAL A 311 -23.18 26.54 6.06
N THR A 312 -21.99 26.63 6.64
CA THR A 312 -20.81 25.90 6.20
C THR A 312 -20.99 24.38 6.43
N VAL A 313 -21.48 24.00 7.61
CA VAL A 313 -21.79 22.62 7.94
C VAL A 313 -22.83 22.03 6.98
N ASN A 314 -23.94 22.75 6.76
CA ASN A 314 -25.01 22.31 5.87
C ASN A 314 -24.54 22.16 4.42
N ALA A 315 -23.73 23.09 3.91
CA ALA A 315 -23.16 22.98 2.56
C ALA A 315 -22.25 21.75 2.41
N SER A 316 -21.46 21.43 3.44
CA SER A 316 -20.59 20.24 3.45
C SER A 316 -21.42 18.95 3.57
N ILE A 317 -22.44 18.91 4.43
CA ILE A 317 -23.36 17.78 4.54
C ILE A 317 -24.04 17.50 3.20
N ASN A 318 -24.55 18.51 2.51
CA ASN A 318 -25.16 18.32 1.20
C ASN A 318 -24.21 17.70 0.18
N LYS A 319 -22.93 18.09 0.18
CA LYS A 319 -21.91 17.43 -0.65
C LYS A 319 -21.71 15.97 -0.26
N MET A 320 -21.65 15.67 1.04
CA MET A 320 -21.46 14.29 1.53
C MET A 320 -22.67 13.40 1.27
N LEU A 321 -23.88 13.94 1.29
CA LEU A 321 -25.09 13.24 0.85
C LEU A 321 -25.04 12.91 -0.65
N MET A 322 -24.57 13.85 -1.48
CA MET A 322 -24.38 13.60 -2.93
C MET A 322 -23.29 12.56 -3.23
N LEU A 323 -22.29 12.43 -2.37
CA LEU A 323 -21.22 11.43 -2.48
C LEU A 323 -21.57 10.11 -1.79
N GLU A 324 -22.77 9.97 -1.27
CA GLU A 324 -23.24 8.79 -0.52
C GLU A 324 -22.36 8.44 0.70
N PHE A 325 -21.76 9.46 1.32
CA PHE A 325 -20.98 9.30 2.54
C PHE A 325 -21.85 9.33 3.79
N MET A 326 -23.00 10.00 3.71
CA MET A 326 -23.93 10.22 4.81
C MET A 326 -25.36 9.97 4.38
N GLU A 327 -26.22 9.70 5.37
CA GLU A 327 -27.68 9.69 5.18
C GLU A 327 -28.36 10.43 6.34
N ALA A 328 -29.62 10.81 6.11
CA ALA A 328 -30.46 11.31 7.19
C ALA A 328 -30.95 10.12 8.03
N ALA A 329 -30.49 10.05 9.26
CA ALA A 329 -30.74 8.91 10.16
C ALA A 329 -32.12 8.97 10.84
N ASP A 330 -32.72 10.17 10.94
CA ASP A 330 -34.06 10.35 11.52
C ASP A 330 -34.91 11.25 10.62
N ARG A 331 -36.10 10.79 10.30
CA ARG A 331 -37.09 11.50 9.48
C ARG A 331 -38.27 12.06 10.28
N SER A 332 -38.19 12.07 11.61
CA SER A 332 -39.30 12.43 12.49
C SER A 332 -39.73 13.92 12.40
N GLY A 333 -39.03 14.74 11.62
CA GLY A 333 -39.41 16.10 11.29
C GLY A 333 -38.33 16.90 10.55
N ILE A 334 -38.76 17.74 9.59
CA ILE A 334 -37.84 18.51 8.71
C ILE A 334 -36.88 19.44 9.51
N ARG A 335 -37.22 19.79 10.75
CA ARG A 335 -36.43 20.73 11.56
C ARG A 335 -35.29 20.07 12.39
N ASN A 336 -35.30 18.76 12.54
CA ASN A 336 -34.35 18.03 13.42
C ASN A 336 -33.73 16.82 12.72
N LEU A 337 -33.42 16.94 11.42
CA LEU A 337 -32.72 15.87 10.70
C LEU A 337 -31.35 15.61 11.34
N ARG A 338 -31.12 14.37 11.71
CA ARG A 338 -29.82 13.87 12.14
C ARG A 338 -29.13 13.18 10.98
N TYR A 339 -27.84 13.37 10.86
CA TYR A 339 -27.02 12.83 9.80
C TYR A 339 -26.00 11.84 10.38
N GLY A 340 -25.93 10.68 9.81
CA GLY A 340 -24.98 9.62 10.16
C GLY A 340 -24.13 9.19 8.98
N ILE A 341 -22.96 8.64 9.24
CA ILE A 341 -22.06 8.09 8.23
C ILE A 341 -22.60 6.75 7.75
N ILE A 342 -22.60 6.54 6.43
CA ILE A 342 -22.87 5.26 5.77
C ILE A 342 -21.67 4.77 4.97
N ALA A 343 -20.73 5.66 4.65
CA ALA A 343 -19.49 5.29 3.96
C ALA A 343 -18.52 4.63 4.94
N GLU A 344 -17.84 3.59 4.48
CA GLU A 344 -16.77 2.95 5.23
C GLU A 344 -15.47 3.75 5.10
N LYS A 345 -14.83 4.11 6.21
CA LYS A 345 -13.47 4.70 6.20
C LYS A 345 -12.46 3.58 5.98
N ILE A 346 -11.78 3.59 4.84
CA ILE A 346 -10.83 2.56 4.46
C ILE A 346 -9.44 2.83 5.03
N LEU A 347 -8.95 4.05 4.83
CA LEU A 347 -7.69 4.50 5.42
C LEU A 347 -7.72 6.01 5.66
N GLU A 348 -6.86 6.48 6.55
CA GLU A 348 -6.69 7.90 6.82
C GLU A 348 -5.21 8.24 6.98
N GLY A 349 -4.84 9.48 6.69
CA GLY A 349 -3.50 10.00 6.87
C GLY A 349 -3.48 11.42 7.37
N ASP A 350 -2.47 11.73 8.15
CA ASP A 350 -2.21 13.07 8.67
C ASP A 350 -0.73 13.42 8.48
N ALA A 351 -0.45 14.28 7.51
CA ALA A 351 0.91 14.71 7.20
C ALA A 351 1.65 15.31 8.40
N ARG A 352 0.92 15.85 9.39
CA ARG A 352 1.51 16.38 10.64
C ARG A 352 2.10 15.27 11.52
N LYS A 353 1.65 14.03 11.35
CA LYS A 353 2.14 12.84 12.06
C LYS A 353 3.26 12.15 11.29
N ALA A 354 3.48 12.56 10.03
CA ALA A 354 4.51 11.96 9.19
C ALA A 354 5.91 12.21 9.77
N ARG A 355 6.73 11.16 9.76
CA ARG A 355 8.12 11.18 10.20
C ARG A 355 9.04 11.09 8.98
N THR A 356 10.27 11.54 9.13
CA THR A 356 11.29 11.35 8.10
C THR A 356 11.59 9.86 7.95
N LEU A 357 11.59 9.36 6.72
CA LEU A 357 12.15 8.04 6.40
C LEU A 357 13.65 8.10 6.68
N SER A 358 14.04 7.78 7.91
CA SER A 358 15.46 7.65 8.26
C SER A 358 15.99 6.41 7.57
N GLY A 359 16.97 6.50 6.68
CA GLY A 359 17.85 5.46 6.10
C GLY A 359 17.49 3.96 6.17
N ASN A 360 16.39 3.63 6.80
CA ASN A 360 16.00 2.28 7.20
C ASN A 360 15.58 1.40 6.00
N LEU A 361 15.03 1.98 4.92
CA LEU A 361 14.64 1.17 3.76
C LEU A 361 15.82 0.38 3.21
N ARG A 362 16.96 1.04 2.97
CA ARG A 362 18.16 0.36 2.48
C ARG A 362 18.66 -0.67 3.50
N SER A 363 18.62 -0.37 4.77
CA SER A 363 19.01 -1.30 5.83
C SER A 363 18.14 -2.56 5.82
N PHE A 364 16.83 -2.45 5.66
CA PHE A 364 15.94 -3.61 5.53
C PHE A 364 16.25 -4.44 4.28
N ILE A 365 16.48 -3.78 3.16
CA ILE A 365 16.84 -4.45 1.91
C ILE A 365 18.18 -5.19 2.07
N CYS A 366 19.17 -4.58 2.73
CA CYS A 366 20.45 -5.25 3.01
C CYS A 366 20.24 -6.49 3.88
N ARG A 367 19.47 -6.42 4.95
CA ARG A 367 19.15 -7.57 5.83
C ARG A 367 18.47 -8.71 5.04
N PHE A 368 17.56 -8.38 4.13
CA PHE A 368 16.95 -9.36 3.23
C PHE A 368 18.01 -10.02 2.31
N LEU A 369 18.85 -9.24 1.65
CA LEU A 369 19.90 -9.73 0.76
C LEU A 369 21.01 -10.50 1.50
N ASP A 370 21.21 -10.23 2.79
CA ASP A 370 22.13 -10.94 3.67
C ASP A 370 21.53 -12.23 4.25
N GLY A 371 20.24 -12.53 3.93
CA GLY A 371 19.54 -13.73 4.37
C GLY A 371 19.07 -13.69 5.83
N GLU A 372 19.10 -12.52 6.47
CA GLU A 372 18.66 -12.37 7.87
C GLU A 372 17.14 -12.41 8.02
N VAL A 373 16.42 -12.03 6.97
CA VAL A 373 14.94 -12.01 6.92
C VAL A 373 14.44 -12.59 5.60
N LYS A 374 13.27 -13.18 5.61
CA LYS A 374 12.62 -13.68 4.38
C LYS A 374 12.03 -12.52 3.58
N LEU A 375 11.84 -12.72 2.27
CA LEU A 375 11.32 -11.68 1.38
C LEU A 375 9.99 -11.09 1.87
N PHE A 376 9.02 -11.95 2.18
CA PHE A 376 7.68 -11.50 2.54
C PHE A 376 7.68 -10.72 3.86
N GLU A 377 8.47 -11.15 4.82
CA GLU A 377 8.71 -10.45 6.06
C GLU A 377 9.33 -9.07 5.79
N ALA A 378 10.37 -9.03 4.96
CA ALA A 378 11.02 -7.77 4.58
C ALA A 378 10.03 -6.81 3.87
N VAL A 379 9.24 -7.31 2.93
CA VAL A 379 8.24 -6.49 2.21
C VAL A 379 7.17 -5.97 3.18
N TYR A 380 6.69 -6.83 4.08
CA TYR A 380 5.71 -6.43 5.08
C TYR A 380 6.26 -5.35 6.01
N ASP A 381 7.45 -5.54 6.56
CA ASP A 381 8.08 -4.60 7.48
C ASP A 381 8.42 -3.27 6.79
N ILE A 382 8.91 -3.31 5.55
CA ILE A 382 9.15 -2.11 4.75
C ILE A 382 7.85 -1.36 4.50
N HIS A 383 6.79 -2.05 4.09
CA HIS A 383 5.49 -1.44 3.85
C HIS A 383 4.93 -0.82 5.14
N TYR A 384 4.93 -1.57 6.23
CA TYR A 384 4.49 -1.10 7.54
C TYR A 384 5.26 0.16 7.98
N LEU A 385 6.58 0.12 7.88
CA LEU A 385 7.44 1.25 8.24
C LEU A 385 7.12 2.50 7.41
N ILE A 386 6.98 2.34 6.10
CA ILE A 386 6.69 3.46 5.19
C ILE A 386 5.33 4.04 5.49
N VAL A 387 4.31 3.22 5.61
CA VAL A 387 2.92 3.65 5.83
C VAL A 387 2.77 4.35 7.19
N THR A 388 3.33 3.77 8.26
CA THR A 388 3.27 4.38 9.59
C THR A 388 4.10 5.65 9.70
N ASN A 389 5.30 5.70 9.09
CA ASN A 389 6.10 6.92 9.03
C ASN A 389 5.44 8.01 8.17
N ALA A 390 4.64 7.64 7.18
CA ALA A 390 3.82 8.58 6.43
C ALA A 390 2.64 9.14 7.24
N GLY A 391 2.42 8.67 8.47
CA GLY A 391 1.28 9.05 9.29
C GLY A 391 -0.04 8.48 8.79
N ILE A 392 0.00 7.36 8.05
CA ILE A 392 -1.18 6.70 7.48
C ILE A 392 -1.64 5.59 8.42
N ARG A 393 -2.95 5.51 8.63
CA ARG A 393 -3.62 4.42 9.33
C ARG A 393 -4.45 3.61 8.34
N TYR A 394 -4.29 2.30 8.36
CA TYR A 394 -5.00 1.35 7.49
C TYR A 394 -5.61 0.17 8.28
N ASP A 395 -5.83 0.37 9.57
CA ASP A 395 -6.40 -0.62 10.47
C ASP A 395 -7.80 -1.11 10.05
N SER A 396 -8.57 -0.31 9.34
CA SER A 396 -9.85 -0.75 8.77
C SER A 396 -9.68 -1.89 7.75
N ILE A 397 -8.68 -1.80 6.88
CA ILE A 397 -8.37 -2.87 5.91
C ILE A 397 -7.95 -4.12 6.65
N LEU A 398 -7.04 -4.00 7.64
CA LEU A 398 -6.57 -5.14 8.43
C LEU A 398 -7.72 -5.81 9.18
N ARG A 399 -8.63 -5.03 9.76
CA ARG A 399 -9.86 -5.57 10.38
C ARG A 399 -10.75 -6.28 9.37
N GLY A 400 -10.89 -5.72 8.16
CA GLY A 400 -11.62 -6.35 7.07
C GLY A 400 -11.03 -7.71 6.70
N VAL A 401 -9.71 -7.79 6.53
CA VAL A 401 -8.99 -9.04 6.26
C VAL A 401 -9.21 -10.05 7.37
N GLY A 402 -9.04 -9.67 8.64
CA GLY A 402 -9.24 -10.58 9.78
C GLY A 402 -10.66 -11.15 9.83
N ARG A 403 -11.66 -10.33 9.56
CA ARG A 403 -13.06 -10.76 9.47
C ARG A 403 -13.27 -11.78 8.34
N ASP A 404 -12.77 -11.48 7.14
CA ASP A 404 -13.00 -12.32 5.97
C ASP A 404 -12.26 -13.68 6.11
N VAL A 405 -11.07 -13.69 6.70
CA VAL A 405 -10.34 -14.92 7.06
C VAL A 405 -11.14 -15.75 8.07
N ALA A 406 -11.68 -15.14 9.14
CA ALA A 406 -12.49 -15.86 10.13
C ALA A 406 -13.71 -16.52 9.50
N LEU A 407 -14.44 -15.78 8.66
CA LEU A 407 -15.62 -16.29 7.95
C LEU A 407 -15.28 -17.48 7.06
N GLU A 408 -14.20 -17.40 6.31
CA GLU A 408 -13.80 -18.45 5.39
C GLU A 408 -13.28 -19.70 6.14
N VAL A 409 -12.52 -19.53 7.24
CA VAL A 409 -12.08 -20.64 8.09
C VAL A 409 -13.27 -21.42 8.63
N VAL A 410 -14.27 -20.72 9.20
CA VAL A 410 -15.48 -21.37 9.74
C VAL A 410 -16.27 -22.07 8.63
N LYS A 411 -16.40 -21.44 7.46
CA LYS A 411 -17.09 -22.02 6.30
C LYS A 411 -16.41 -23.29 5.78
N GLN A 412 -15.07 -23.34 5.76
CA GLN A 412 -14.28 -24.50 5.32
C GLN A 412 -14.27 -25.65 6.33
N ASN A 413 -14.62 -25.38 7.60
CA ASN A 413 -14.63 -26.36 8.68
C ASN A 413 -16.03 -26.48 9.33
N PRO A 414 -17.01 -27.08 8.63
CA PRO A 414 -18.36 -27.26 9.14
C PRO A 414 -18.35 -28.06 10.45
N GLY A 415 -18.95 -27.50 11.51
CA GLY A 415 -18.98 -28.12 12.84
C GLY A 415 -17.82 -27.76 13.75
N MET A 416 -16.91 -26.88 13.31
CA MET A 416 -15.85 -26.32 14.15
C MET A 416 -16.46 -25.67 15.41
N THR A 417 -15.90 -25.98 16.54
CA THR A 417 -16.27 -25.33 17.82
C THR A 417 -15.47 -24.03 18.03
N ALA A 418 -15.97 -23.15 18.89
CA ALA A 418 -15.25 -21.94 19.27
C ALA A 418 -13.87 -22.26 19.89
N MET A 419 -13.75 -23.37 20.64
CA MET A 419 -12.47 -23.80 21.23
C MET A 419 -11.45 -24.23 20.17
N GLU A 420 -11.88 -24.97 19.17
CA GLU A 420 -11.02 -25.39 18.04
C GLU A 420 -10.58 -24.17 17.22
N PHE A 421 -11.48 -23.23 16.96
CA PHE A 421 -11.15 -21.98 16.29
C PHE A 421 -10.11 -21.17 17.07
N LEU A 422 -10.28 -21.01 18.39
CA LEU A 422 -9.34 -20.28 19.24
C LEU A 422 -7.97 -20.97 19.33
N ALA A 423 -7.92 -22.29 19.28
CA ALA A 423 -6.67 -23.05 19.23
C ALA A 423 -5.95 -22.89 17.87
N LEU A 424 -6.71 -22.70 16.78
CA LEU A 424 -6.18 -22.47 15.44
C LEU A 424 -5.69 -21.03 15.23
N ALA A 425 -6.36 -20.04 15.83
CA ALA A 425 -6.16 -18.61 15.58
C ALA A 425 -4.68 -18.15 15.66
N PRO A 426 -3.82 -18.61 16.59
CA PRO A 426 -2.41 -18.25 16.60
C PRO A 426 -1.67 -18.60 15.30
N ARG A 427 -2.06 -19.68 14.63
CA ARG A 427 -1.45 -20.09 13.34
C ARG A 427 -1.80 -19.16 12.18
N LEU A 428 -2.88 -18.39 12.32
CA LEU A 428 -3.41 -17.48 11.30
C LEU A 428 -2.85 -16.05 11.45
N TYR A 429 -1.87 -15.84 12.33
CA TYR A 429 -1.29 -14.53 12.61
C TYR A 429 0.22 -14.50 12.33
N LYS A 430 0.76 -13.32 12.06
CA LYS A 430 2.19 -13.08 11.80
C LYS A 430 3.06 -13.78 12.85
N GLY A 431 4.09 -14.50 12.40
CA GLY A 431 4.98 -15.26 13.27
C GLY A 431 4.37 -16.56 13.85
N GLY A 432 3.11 -16.87 13.51
CA GLY A 432 2.46 -18.10 13.89
C GLY A 432 2.50 -18.37 15.40
N GLN A 433 2.57 -19.66 15.79
CA GLN A 433 2.56 -20.08 17.20
C GLN A 433 3.82 -19.72 17.98
N GLU A 434 4.89 -19.31 17.32
CA GLU A 434 6.12 -18.88 17.98
C GLU A 434 5.94 -17.55 18.70
N HIS A 435 5.18 -16.64 18.10
CA HIS A 435 4.97 -15.27 18.59
C HIS A 435 3.58 -15.01 19.15
N THR A 436 2.61 -15.91 18.90
CA THR A 436 1.23 -15.75 19.36
C THR A 436 0.76 -17.03 20.04
N ARG A 437 0.35 -16.93 21.30
CA ARG A 437 -0.03 -18.08 22.14
C ARG A 437 -1.34 -17.85 22.85
N LEU A 438 -2.22 -18.86 22.82
CA LEU A 438 -3.38 -18.90 23.67
C LEU A 438 -2.94 -19.27 25.10
N LYS A 439 -3.17 -18.37 26.06
CA LYS A 439 -2.79 -18.56 27.48
C LYS A 439 -3.90 -19.14 28.34
N SER A 440 -5.11 -18.69 28.11
CA SER A 440 -6.27 -19.09 28.90
C SER A 440 -7.55 -19.02 28.08
N TYR A 441 -8.51 -19.88 28.40
CA TYR A 441 -9.84 -19.82 27.83
C TYR A 441 -10.84 -19.06 28.73
N VAL A 442 -10.53 -18.93 30.02
CA VAL A 442 -11.40 -18.25 31.01
C VAL A 442 -10.52 -17.50 32.02
N PRO A 443 -10.42 -16.18 31.97
CA PRO A 443 -10.83 -15.36 30.82
C PRO A 443 -10.06 -15.75 29.55
N LEU A 444 -10.64 -15.51 28.38
CA LEU A 444 -9.94 -15.75 27.14
C LEU A 444 -8.77 -14.77 27.00
N GLU A 445 -7.57 -15.31 26.92
CA GLU A 445 -6.34 -14.51 26.90
C GLU A 445 -5.35 -15.03 25.87
N PHE A 446 -4.90 -14.14 24.97
CA PHE A 446 -3.78 -14.38 24.05
C PHE A 446 -2.59 -13.52 24.45
N GLU A 447 -1.41 -14.10 24.35
CA GLU A 447 -0.14 -13.39 24.44
C GLU A 447 0.44 -13.24 23.02
N ILE A 448 0.79 -12.01 22.64
CA ILE A 448 1.41 -11.69 21.35
C ILE A 448 2.75 -11.05 21.63
N GLU A 449 3.82 -11.62 21.09
CA GLU A 449 5.17 -11.07 21.10
C GLU A 449 5.37 -10.26 19.81
N LEU A 450 5.67 -8.98 19.94
CA LEU A 450 5.98 -8.09 18.83
C LEU A 450 7.41 -7.60 18.94
N GLU A 451 8.11 -7.49 17.82
CA GLU A 451 9.47 -6.95 17.80
C GLU A 451 9.53 -5.51 18.34
N PRO A 452 10.60 -5.15 19.07
CA PRO A 452 10.76 -3.82 19.61
C PRO A 452 11.00 -2.80 18.48
N GLY A 453 10.10 -1.87 18.36
CA GLY A 453 10.16 -0.76 17.39
C GLY A 453 9.15 0.33 17.74
N ASN A 454 8.94 1.27 16.85
CA ASN A 454 7.83 2.22 16.94
C ASN A 454 6.52 1.54 16.49
N VAL A 455 6.12 0.51 17.20
CA VAL A 455 4.95 -0.31 16.86
C VAL A 455 3.69 0.41 17.32
N ASP A 456 2.76 0.66 16.40
CA ASP A 456 1.39 1.03 16.73
C ASP A 456 0.62 -0.27 17.01
N PHE A 457 0.44 -0.60 18.29
CA PHE A 457 -0.20 -1.85 18.72
C PHE A 457 -1.62 -2.02 18.21
N ASP A 458 -2.38 -0.93 18.15
CA ASP A 458 -3.75 -0.97 17.66
C ASP A 458 -3.78 -1.37 16.19
N LEU A 459 -2.83 -0.86 15.42
CA LEU A 459 -2.68 -1.20 14.01
C LEU A 459 -2.22 -2.65 13.83
N GLU A 460 -1.09 -3.03 14.45
CA GLU A 460 -0.49 -4.38 14.32
C GLU A 460 -1.44 -5.50 14.69
N THR A 461 -2.27 -5.27 15.67
CA THR A 461 -3.18 -6.30 16.18
C THR A 461 -4.60 -6.19 15.64
N SER A 462 -4.91 -5.18 14.83
CA SER A 462 -6.24 -4.95 14.24
C SER A 462 -6.77 -6.16 13.47
N TYR A 463 -5.90 -6.83 12.73
CA TYR A 463 -6.22 -8.08 12.01
C TYR A 463 -6.64 -9.17 13.00
N PHE A 464 -5.79 -9.47 13.99
CA PHE A 464 -6.01 -10.57 14.94
C PHE A 464 -7.23 -10.35 15.83
N GLN A 465 -7.44 -9.11 16.29
CA GLN A 465 -8.64 -8.76 17.05
C GLN A 465 -9.91 -9.03 16.26
N SER A 466 -9.92 -8.61 14.98
CA SER A 466 -11.08 -8.80 14.12
C SER A 466 -11.30 -10.28 13.77
N LEU A 467 -10.21 -11.04 13.58
CA LEU A 467 -10.24 -12.49 13.39
C LEU A 467 -10.94 -13.17 14.57
N ILE A 468 -10.48 -12.91 15.80
CA ILE A 468 -11.06 -13.51 17.03
C ILE A 468 -12.51 -13.09 17.21
N LYS A 469 -12.79 -11.79 17.12
CA LYS A 469 -14.14 -11.26 17.30
C LYS A 469 -15.14 -11.89 16.34
N GLU A 470 -14.82 -11.92 15.06
CA GLU A 470 -15.74 -12.43 14.03
C GLU A 470 -15.90 -13.94 14.11
N GLY A 471 -14.80 -14.69 14.31
CA GLY A 471 -14.87 -16.13 14.48
C GLY A 471 -15.75 -16.55 15.66
N LEU A 472 -15.59 -15.90 16.80
CA LEU A 472 -16.45 -16.14 17.97
C LEU A 472 -17.91 -15.75 17.67
N ARG A 473 -18.14 -14.60 17.04
CA ARG A 473 -19.49 -14.15 16.68
C ARG A 473 -20.23 -15.16 15.81
N VAL A 474 -19.56 -15.70 14.79
CA VAL A 474 -20.17 -16.68 13.88
C VAL A 474 -20.42 -18.01 14.56
N LEU A 475 -19.50 -18.49 15.40
CA LEU A 475 -19.58 -19.79 16.05
C LEU A 475 -20.52 -19.81 17.26
N THR A 476 -20.66 -18.70 17.98
CA THR A 476 -21.45 -18.64 19.22
C THR A 476 -22.74 -17.80 19.09
N GLY A 477 -22.85 -16.96 18.05
CA GLY A 477 -23.93 -15.99 17.89
C GLY A 477 -23.82 -14.77 18.81
N VAL A 478 -22.71 -14.63 19.58
CA VAL A 478 -22.50 -13.55 20.55
C VAL A 478 -21.41 -12.59 20.04
N ASP A 479 -21.67 -11.29 20.13
CA ASP A 479 -20.69 -10.25 19.82
C ASP A 479 -19.87 -9.95 21.07
N TYR A 480 -18.68 -10.54 21.15
CA TYR A 480 -17.77 -10.35 22.28
C TYR A 480 -16.95 -9.08 22.09
N PRO A 481 -16.81 -8.24 23.13
CA PRO A 481 -15.85 -7.15 23.10
C PRO A 481 -14.43 -7.72 23.20
N VAL A 482 -13.58 -7.32 22.27
CA VAL A 482 -12.15 -7.71 22.24
C VAL A 482 -11.30 -6.48 22.54
N TRP A 483 -10.48 -6.54 23.60
CA TRP A 483 -9.69 -5.40 24.05
C TRP A 483 -8.24 -5.77 24.29
N PHE A 484 -7.35 -4.80 24.12
CA PHE A 484 -6.03 -4.87 24.73
C PHE A 484 -6.10 -4.51 26.20
N THR A 485 -5.52 -5.34 27.05
CA THR A 485 -5.49 -5.05 28.48
C THR A 485 -4.12 -4.68 29.00
N LYS A 486 -3.05 -5.15 28.37
CA LYS A 486 -1.71 -4.90 28.91
C LYS A 486 -0.63 -4.98 27.86
N VAL A 487 0.30 -4.03 27.93
CA VAL A 487 1.54 -4.02 27.16
C VAL A 487 2.70 -4.04 28.14
N ASP A 488 3.40 -5.15 28.23
CA ASP A 488 4.62 -5.28 29.04
C ASP A 488 5.86 -5.20 28.11
N LYS A 489 6.81 -4.34 28.44
CA LYS A 489 8.12 -4.30 27.80
C LYS A 489 9.08 -5.15 28.61
N VAL A 490 9.48 -6.30 28.08
CA VAL A 490 10.44 -7.21 28.69
C VAL A 490 11.56 -7.49 27.69
N ASP A 491 12.80 -7.23 28.08
CA ASP A 491 14.04 -7.58 27.33
C ASP A 491 14.01 -7.28 25.84
N LYS A 492 13.66 -6.05 25.45
CA LYS A 492 13.49 -5.60 24.06
C LYS A 492 12.29 -6.15 23.33
N ASN A 493 11.56 -7.14 23.87
CA ASN A 493 10.33 -7.64 23.29
C ASN A 493 9.13 -6.91 23.92
N VAL A 494 8.12 -6.68 23.11
CA VAL A 494 6.87 -6.10 23.59
C VAL A 494 5.83 -7.20 23.59
N ARG A 495 5.29 -7.48 24.80
CA ARG A 495 4.20 -8.44 24.98
C ARG A 495 2.90 -7.70 25.12
N SER A 496 1.92 -8.07 24.33
CA SER A 496 0.56 -7.56 24.46
C SER A 496 -0.39 -8.70 24.81
N ARG A 497 -1.44 -8.37 25.59
CA ARG A 497 -2.50 -9.31 25.93
C ARG A 497 -3.79 -8.85 25.31
N ILE A 498 -4.46 -9.75 24.59
CA ILE A 498 -5.84 -9.58 24.14
C ILE A 498 -6.71 -10.37 25.09
N VAL A 499 -7.68 -9.69 25.69
CA VAL A 499 -8.69 -10.30 26.56
C VAL A 499 -10.05 -10.12 25.91
N VAL A 500 -10.85 -11.17 25.95
CA VAL A 500 -12.21 -11.20 25.42
C VAL A 500 -13.18 -11.45 26.57
#